data_dc87f50e053026e63fbbfc3b9eb42161
#
_entry.id   dc87f50e053026e63fbbfc3b9eb42161
#
_cell.length_a   1.000
_cell.length_b   1.000
_cell.length_c   1.000
_cell.angle_alpha   90.00
_cell.angle_beta   90.00
_cell.angle_gamma   90.00
#
_symmetry.space_group_name_H-M   'P 1'
#
loop_
_entity.id
_entity.type
_entity.pdbx_description
1 polymer ?
#
loop_
_entity_poly.entity_id
_entity_poly.type
_entity_poly.pdbx_seq_one_letter_code
_entity_poly.pdbx_strand_id
1 'polypeptide(L)'
;MPNEQILFEQIKEKIENIYSPIGLNIGAVTPEEIAISILAEIISVKRIGKLAVKNEPIKVSNSCELNKDVLEALAKSQNEKMSLVTVISTKGSTPRKAGSKMIVYDSGKIIGTIGGGCAEAKIIKDAALMAGSKNLKIETIDMTGEIAEEEGMVCGGKMTVLIEAI
;
A
#
# COMPACT_ATOMS: atom_id res chain seq x y z
N MET A 1 41.43 31.21 11.61
CA MET A 1 40.45 31.13 10.56
C MET A 1 39.41 30.05 10.86
N PRO A 2 38.49 30.28 11.78
CA PRO A 2 37.48 29.30 12.19
C PRO A 2 36.37 29.07 11.14
N ASN A 3 36.17 30.01 10.22
CA ASN A 3 35.05 29.94 9.25
C ASN A 3 35.22 28.92 8.12
N GLU A 4 36.43 28.62 7.69
CA GLU A 4 36.70 27.69 6.59
C GLU A 4 36.47 26.24 7.00
N GLN A 5 36.85 25.85 8.22
CA GLN A 5 36.59 24.50 8.73
C GLN A 5 35.10 24.22 8.93
N ILE A 6 34.36 25.20 9.45
CA ILE A 6 32.92 25.08 9.64
C ILE A 6 32.22 24.95 8.28
N LEU A 7 32.62 25.73 7.30
CA LEU A 7 32.08 25.65 5.95
C LEU A 7 32.40 24.31 5.28
N PHE A 8 33.62 23.80 5.46
CA PHE A 8 34.00 22.49 4.93
C PHE A 8 33.20 21.35 5.54
N GLU A 9 32.97 21.33 6.83
CA GLU A 9 32.14 20.31 7.50
C GLU A 9 30.69 20.40 7.06
N GLN A 10 30.13 21.59 6.90
CA GLN A 10 28.75 21.77 6.38
C GLN A 10 28.62 21.31 4.94
N ILE A 11 29.61 21.52 4.10
CA ILE A 11 29.61 21.04 2.71
C ILE A 11 29.72 19.51 2.68
N LYS A 12 30.59 18.93 3.50
CA LYS A 12 30.79 17.50 3.63
C LYS A 12 29.51 16.81 4.06
N GLU A 13 28.81 17.31 5.09
CA GLU A 13 27.54 16.80 5.54
C GLU A 13 26.45 16.84 4.45
N LYS A 14 26.40 17.93 3.66
CA LYS A 14 25.49 18.03 2.53
C LYS A 14 25.80 17.04 1.42
N ILE A 15 27.09 16.81 1.13
CA ILE A 15 27.54 15.86 0.10
C ILE A 15 27.21 14.43 0.53
N GLU A 16 27.39 14.09 1.81
CA GLU A 16 27.07 12.76 2.33
C GLU A 16 25.57 12.42 2.25
N ASN A 17 24.71 13.44 2.18
CA ASN A 17 23.27 13.29 1.99
C ASN A 17 22.84 13.26 0.52
N ILE A 18 23.76 13.37 -0.44
CA ILE A 18 23.46 13.25 -1.87
C ILE A 18 23.48 11.77 -2.28
N TYR A 19 22.38 11.33 -2.90
CA TYR A 19 22.28 9.99 -3.49
C TYR A 19 23.08 9.94 -4.80
N SER A 20 24.35 9.58 -4.73
CA SER A 20 25.26 9.50 -5.89
C SER A 20 26.14 8.25 -5.78
N PRO A 21 26.20 7.42 -6.82
CA PRO A 21 25.38 7.45 -8.05
C PRO A 21 23.89 7.23 -7.77
N ILE A 22 23.02 7.86 -8.57
CA ILE A 22 21.57 7.73 -8.43
C ILE A 22 21.08 6.36 -8.88
N GLY A 23 20.12 5.78 -8.17
CA GLY A 23 19.54 4.47 -8.42
C GLY A 23 20.19 3.34 -7.63
N LEU A 24 19.42 2.30 -7.33
CA LEU A 24 19.94 1.08 -6.71
C LEU A 24 20.91 0.38 -7.65
N ASN A 25 22.01 -0.15 -7.11
CA ASN A 25 22.98 -0.93 -7.90
C ASN A 25 22.40 -2.31 -8.26
N ILE A 26 21.66 -2.36 -9.34
CA ILE A 26 21.07 -3.58 -9.93
C ILE A 26 21.78 -4.04 -11.19
N GLY A 27 22.93 -3.42 -11.54
CA GLY A 27 23.65 -3.71 -12.78
C GLY A 27 22.98 -3.12 -14.02
N ALA A 28 22.16 -2.06 -13.89
CA ALA A 28 21.47 -1.41 -14.99
C ALA A 28 22.44 -0.80 -16.02
N VAL A 29 22.20 -1.06 -17.31
CA VAL A 29 23.02 -0.61 -18.43
C VAL A 29 22.19 0.24 -19.41
N THR A 30 20.93 -0.15 -19.68
CA THR A 30 20.07 0.57 -20.61
C THR A 30 19.33 1.74 -19.92
N PRO A 31 18.87 2.77 -20.65
CA PRO A 31 18.10 3.87 -20.07
C PRO A 31 16.86 3.42 -19.32
N GLU A 32 16.16 2.38 -19.79
CA GLU A 32 14.98 1.81 -19.15
C GLU A 32 15.33 1.12 -17.82
N GLU A 33 16.43 0.37 -17.78
CA GLU A 33 16.92 -0.27 -16.56
C GLU A 33 17.39 0.77 -15.55
N ILE A 34 18.05 1.83 -16.01
CA ILE A 34 18.46 2.96 -15.16
C ILE A 34 17.22 3.64 -14.55
N ALA A 35 16.16 3.87 -15.34
CA ALA A 35 14.91 4.44 -14.83
C ALA A 35 14.28 3.54 -13.76
N ILE A 36 14.25 2.22 -13.94
CA ILE A 36 13.78 1.25 -12.95
C ILE A 36 14.63 1.31 -11.68
N SER A 37 15.95 1.39 -11.82
CA SER A 37 16.89 1.53 -10.69
C SER A 37 16.61 2.76 -9.85
N ILE A 38 16.37 3.91 -10.49
CA ILE A 38 16.04 5.18 -9.82
C ILE A 38 14.69 5.10 -9.11
N LEU A 39 13.66 4.56 -9.78
CA LEU A 39 12.34 4.38 -9.17
C LEU A 39 12.39 3.43 -7.96
N ALA A 40 13.17 2.37 -8.05
CA ALA A 40 13.38 1.43 -6.96
C ALA A 40 14.05 2.10 -5.75
N GLU A 41 15.03 2.99 -5.98
CA GLU A 41 15.67 3.77 -4.93
C GLU A 41 14.67 4.73 -4.25
N ILE A 42 13.88 5.47 -5.02
CA ILE A 42 12.84 6.36 -4.50
C ILE A 42 11.84 5.59 -3.63
N ILE A 43 11.40 4.42 -4.08
CA ILE A 43 10.50 3.55 -3.32
C ILE A 43 11.18 3.08 -2.03
N SER A 44 12.45 2.68 -2.09
CA SER A 44 13.22 2.23 -0.94
C SER A 44 13.32 3.34 0.12
N VAL A 45 13.71 4.54 -0.28
CA VAL A 45 13.80 5.70 0.62
C VAL A 45 12.44 6.04 1.24
N LYS A 46 11.37 6.05 0.43
CA LYS A 46 10.01 6.34 0.90
C LYS A 46 9.49 5.30 1.90
N ARG A 47 9.80 4.01 1.71
CA ARG A 47 9.27 2.91 2.53
C ARG A 47 10.13 2.56 3.74
N ILE A 48 11.43 2.68 3.61
CA ILE A 48 12.41 2.21 4.61
C ILE A 48 13.08 3.39 5.34
N GLY A 49 12.98 4.61 4.78
CA GLY A 49 13.53 5.83 5.38
C GLY A 49 15.05 6.01 5.21
N LYS A 50 15.73 5.03 4.62
CA LYS A 50 17.16 5.08 4.24
C LYS A 50 17.37 4.21 3.02
N LEU A 51 18.41 4.48 2.24
CA LEU A 51 18.90 3.53 1.24
C LEU A 51 19.17 2.17 1.89
N ALA A 52 18.66 1.12 1.27
CA ALA A 52 19.09 -0.25 1.54
C ALA A 52 20.53 -0.45 1.00
N VAL A 53 21.47 0.36 1.51
CA VAL A 53 22.89 0.25 1.20
C VAL A 53 23.55 -0.55 2.30
N LYS A 54 24.05 -1.71 1.90
CA LYS A 54 24.82 -2.69 2.66
C LYS A 54 24.01 -3.75 3.39
N ASN A 55 23.89 -4.92 2.75
CA ASN A 55 23.84 -6.29 3.30
C ASN A 55 23.18 -6.53 4.68
N GLU A 56 22.39 -5.61 5.18
CA GLU A 56 21.56 -5.87 6.35
C GLU A 56 20.21 -6.43 5.88
N PRO A 57 19.71 -7.48 6.52
CA PRO A 57 18.39 -8.00 6.19
C PRO A 57 17.37 -6.87 6.35
N ILE A 58 16.72 -6.50 5.25
CA ILE A 58 15.65 -5.51 5.24
C ILE A 58 14.58 -6.03 6.21
N LYS A 59 14.50 -5.45 7.40
CA LYS A 59 13.29 -5.58 8.23
C LYS A 59 12.20 -4.84 7.47
N VAL A 60 11.49 -5.56 6.62
CA VAL A 60 10.24 -5.07 6.04
C VAL A 60 9.32 -4.82 7.22
N SER A 61 9.24 -3.59 7.65
CA SER A 61 8.17 -3.17 8.54
C SER A 61 6.87 -3.51 7.80
N ASN A 62 6.09 -4.44 8.35
CA ASN A 62 4.70 -4.62 7.99
C ASN A 62 3.93 -3.41 8.49
N SER A 63 4.33 -2.21 8.07
CA SER A 63 3.57 -1.00 8.33
C SER A 63 2.26 -1.16 7.57
N CYS A 64 1.22 -1.50 8.30
CA CYS A 64 -0.15 -1.34 7.86
C CYS A 64 -0.25 0.05 7.22
N GLU A 65 -0.55 0.12 5.92
CA GLU A 65 -0.79 1.40 5.27
C GLU A 65 -2.10 1.95 5.85
N LEU A 66 -1.96 2.69 6.95
CA LEU A 66 -3.08 3.37 7.56
C LEU A 66 -3.52 4.46 6.58
N ASN A 67 -4.61 4.22 5.89
CA ASN A 67 -5.16 5.20 4.97
C ASN A 67 -5.76 6.35 5.80
N LYS A 68 -5.10 7.51 5.76
CA LYS A 68 -5.52 8.71 6.50
C LYS A 68 -6.95 9.12 6.16
N ASP A 69 -7.33 9.01 4.89
CA ASP A 69 -8.67 9.37 4.41
C ASP A 69 -9.75 8.47 5.03
N VAL A 70 -9.44 7.16 5.20
CA VAL A 70 -10.33 6.20 5.87
C VAL A 70 -10.51 6.57 7.35
N LEU A 71 -9.43 6.92 8.05
CA LEU A 71 -9.50 7.34 9.46
C LEU A 71 -10.29 8.64 9.63
N GLU A 72 -10.05 9.61 8.77
CA GLU A 72 -10.79 10.88 8.80
C GLU A 72 -12.28 10.67 8.51
N ALA A 73 -12.62 9.78 7.58
CA ALA A 73 -14.01 9.46 7.28
C ALA A 73 -14.69 8.77 8.47
N LEU A 74 -14.03 7.79 9.10
CA LEU A 74 -14.54 7.14 10.31
C LEU A 74 -14.77 8.13 11.47
N ALA A 75 -13.84 9.07 11.64
CA ALA A 75 -13.94 10.07 12.70
C ALA A 75 -15.07 11.10 12.46
N LYS A 76 -15.41 11.39 11.22
CA LYS A 76 -16.42 12.38 10.83
C LYS A 76 -17.83 11.82 10.70
N SER A 77 -17.96 10.52 10.51
CA SER A 77 -19.25 9.86 10.25
C SER A 77 -20.03 9.68 11.55
N GLN A 78 -20.97 10.56 11.83
CA GLN A 78 -21.81 10.45 13.03
C GLN A 78 -23.18 9.78 12.80
N ASN A 79 -23.67 9.68 11.55
CA ASN A 79 -24.99 9.11 11.24
C ASN A 79 -25.10 8.50 9.83
N GLU A 80 -24.00 8.27 9.16
CA GLU A 80 -24.02 7.68 7.81
C GLU A 80 -23.94 6.15 7.91
N LYS A 81 -24.81 5.47 7.18
CA LYS A 81 -24.76 4.00 7.05
C LYS A 81 -23.58 3.60 6.17
N MET A 82 -22.66 2.86 6.74
CA MET A 82 -21.45 2.43 6.03
C MET A 82 -20.97 1.07 6.50
N SER A 83 -20.06 0.50 5.75
CA SER A 83 -19.31 -0.69 6.13
C SER A 83 -17.81 -0.42 6.05
N LEU A 84 -17.08 -0.86 7.06
CA LEU A 84 -15.63 -0.89 7.04
C LEU A 84 -15.17 -2.25 6.51
N VAL A 85 -14.39 -2.24 5.45
CA VAL A 85 -13.76 -3.44 4.88
C VAL A 85 -12.29 -3.43 5.26
N THR A 86 -11.83 -4.50 5.90
CA THR A 86 -10.43 -4.66 6.31
C THR A 86 -9.84 -5.94 5.70
N VAL A 87 -8.72 -5.84 5.02
CA VAL A 87 -7.94 -7.01 4.60
C VAL A 87 -7.30 -7.64 5.82
N ILE A 88 -7.73 -8.85 6.23
CA ILE A 88 -7.23 -9.54 7.42
C ILE A 88 -6.10 -10.51 7.13
N SER A 89 -6.07 -11.09 5.92
CA SER A 89 -4.95 -11.94 5.50
C SER A 89 -4.77 -11.94 3.99
N THR A 90 -3.55 -12.22 3.54
CA THR A 90 -3.19 -12.36 2.13
C THR A 90 -2.21 -13.48 1.93
N LYS A 91 -2.32 -14.22 0.81
CA LYS A 91 -1.39 -15.27 0.40
C LYS A 91 -1.08 -15.13 -1.08
N GLY A 92 0.20 -15.21 -1.44
CA GLY A 92 0.66 -15.04 -2.81
C GLY A 92 0.71 -13.56 -3.24
N SER A 93 0.60 -13.34 -4.55
CA SER A 93 0.62 -11.99 -5.13
C SER A 93 -0.74 -11.33 -4.98
N THR A 94 -0.83 -10.34 -4.12
CA THR A 94 -2.06 -9.57 -3.88
C THR A 94 -1.79 -8.07 -4.03
N PRO A 95 -2.74 -7.29 -4.57
CA PRO A 95 -2.55 -5.86 -4.83
C PRO A 95 -2.38 -5.03 -3.55
N ARG A 96 -2.97 -5.49 -2.45
CA ARG A 96 -2.84 -4.88 -1.12
C ARG A 96 -2.49 -5.93 -0.07
N LYS A 97 -1.94 -5.49 1.04
CA LYS A 97 -1.54 -6.36 2.17
C LYS A 97 -2.56 -6.31 3.30
N ALA A 98 -2.45 -7.28 4.23
CA ALA A 98 -3.25 -7.28 5.44
C ALA A 98 -3.13 -5.95 6.18
N GLY A 99 -4.25 -5.46 6.73
CA GLY A 99 -4.38 -4.14 7.36
C GLY A 99 -4.91 -3.04 6.44
N SER A 100 -4.91 -3.22 5.11
CA SER A 100 -5.53 -2.26 4.17
C SER A 100 -7.03 -2.14 4.43
N LYS A 101 -7.55 -0.92 4.34
CA LYS A 101 -8.94 -0.62 4.70
C LYS A 101 -9.64 0.19 3.61
N MET A 102 -10.95 -0.02 3.54
CA MET A 102 -11.85 0.69 2.65
C MET A 102 -13.18 0.92 3.38
N ILE A 103 -13.79 2.09 3.22
CA ILE A 103 -15.16 2.37 3.64
C ILE A 103 -16.06 2.32 2.42
N VAL A 104 -17.19 1.68 2.57
CA VAL A 104 -18.25 1.64 1.57
C VAL A 104 -19.55 2.14 2.23
N TYR A 105 -20.13 3.19 1.68
CA TYR A 105 -21.42 3.73 2.11
C TYR A 105 -22.58 3.00 1.44
N ASP A 106 -23.77 3.05 2.02
CA ASP A 106 -25.02 2.52 1.41
C ASP A 106 -25.34 3.19 0.08
N SER A 107 -24.89 4.44 -0.12
CA SER A 107 -24.99 5.18 -1.37
C SER A 107 -24.05 4.68 -2.48
N GLY A 108 -23.15 3.73 -2.17
CA GLY A 108 -22.11 3.26 -3.08
C GLY A 108 -20.86 4.15 -3.14
N LYS A 109 -20.78 5.23 -2.35
CA LYS A 109 -19.56 6.03 -2.22
C LYS A 109 -18.48 5.20 -1.51
N ILE A 110 -17.23 5.35 -1.96
CA ILE A 110 -16.09 4.57 -1.47
C ILE A 110 -14.98 5.52 -1.02
N ILE A 111 -14.32 5.17 0.08
CA ILE A 111 -13.08 5.83 0.55
C ILE A 111 -12.05 4.74 0.85
N GLY A 112 -10.86 4.87 0.28
CA GLY A 112 -9.81 3.85 0.36
C GLY A 112 -9.96 2.77 -0.70
N THR A 113 -9.18 1.69 -0.57
CA THR A 113 -9.18 0.55 -1.51
C THR A 113 -8.55 -0.67 -0.87
N ILE A 114 -9.04 -1.84 -1.23
CA ILE A 114 -8.46 -3.15 -0.88
C ILE A 114 -7.68 -3.80 -2.04
N GLY A 115 -7.55 -3.08 -3.18
CA GLY A 115 -6.72 -3.56 -4.28
C GLY A 115 -7.21 -3.24 -5.68
N GLY A 116 -8.48 -2.88 -5.84
CA GLY A 116 -9.08 -2.58 -7.14
C GLY A 116 -9.51 -3.82 -7.93
N GLY A 117 -10.06 -3.58 -9.13
CA GLY A 117 -10.48 -4.63 -10.05
C GLY A 117 -11.77 -5.36 -9.64
N CYS A 118 -12.01 -6.50 -10.30
CA CYS A 118 -13.24 -7.30 -10.12
C CYS A 118 -13.40 -7.82 -8.70
N ALA A 119 -12.29 -8.18 -8.04
CA ALA A 119 -12.29 -8.63 -6.65
C ALA A 119 -12.87 -7.58 -5.70
N GLU A 120 -12.47 -6.32 -5.86
CA GLU A 120 -12.96 -5.20 -5.05
C GLU A 120 -14.44 -4.91 -5.35
N ALA A 121 -14.85 -4.98 -6.62
CA ALA A 121 -16.21 -4.68 -7.03
C ALA A 121 -17.27 -5.59 -6.35
N LYS A 122 -16.96 -6.90 -6.20
CA LYS A 122 -17.81 -7.84 -5.47
C LYS A 122 -17.94 -7.45 -4.00
N ILE A 123 -16.83 -7.14 -3.34
CA ILE A 123 -16.80 -6.74 -1.92
C ILE A 123 -17.54 -5.42 -1.70
N ILE A 124 -17.39 -4.45 -2.61
CA ILE A 124 -18.12 -3.18 -2.55
C ILE A 124 -19.63 -3.40 -2.53
N LYS A 125 -20.13 -4.27 -3.42
CA LYS A 125 -21.57 -4.59 -3.49
C LYS A 125 -22.06 -5.19 -2.18
N ASP A 126 -21.35 -6.18 -1.65
CA ASP A 126 -21.71 -6.84 -0.39
C ASP A 126 -21.64 -5.86 0.79
N ALA A 127 -20.59 -5.05 0.86
CA ALA A 127 -20.42 -4.05 1.89
C ALA A 127 -21.52 -2.96 1.87
N ALA A 128 -21.90 -2.48 0.68
CA ALA A 128 -22.99 -1.51 0.53
C ALA A 128 -24.34 -2.08 1.01
N LEU A 129 -24.64 -3.34 0.68
CA LEU A 129 -25.86 -4.03 1.13
C LEU A 129 -25.89 -4.26 2.65
N MET A 130 -24.74 -4.40 3.27
CA MET A 130 -24.61 -4.61 4.72
C MET A 130 -24.63 -3.31 5.51
N ALA A 131 -24.37 -2.17 4.89
CA ALA A 131 -24.23 -0.89 5.55
C ALA A 131 -25.41 -0.57 6.48
N GLY A 132 -25.11 -0.27 7.77
CA GLY A 132 -26.12 0.01 8.81
C GLY A 132 -26.82 -1.22 9.39
N SER A 133 -26.47 -2.46 9.01
CA SER A 133 -27.10 -3.69 9.53
C SER A 133 -26.52 -4.18 10.86
N LYS A 134 -25.38 -3.64 11.30
CA LYS A 134 -24.59 -4.11 12.46
C LYS A 134 -24.10 -5.56 12.36
N ASN A 135 -24.00 -6.09 11.15
CA ASN A 135 -23.53 -7.44 10.89
C ASN A 135 -22.02 -7.46 10.57
N LEU A 136 -21.44 -8.64 10.72
CA LEU A 136 -20.06 -8.97 10.33
C LEU A 136 -20.07 -10.05 9.27
N LYS A 137 -19.20 -9.95 8.28
CA LYS A 137 -18.98 -10.98 7.26
C LYS A 137 -17.49 -11.12 6.97
N ILE A 138 -17.02 -12.36 6.94
CA ILE A 138 -15.68 -12.68 6.45
C ILE A 138 -15.85 -13.29 5.06
N GLU A 139 -15.10 -12.79 4.10
CA GLU A 139 -15.08 -13.29 2.73
C GLU A 139 -13.65 -13.51 2.24
N THR A 140 -13.46 -14.62 1.52
CA THR A 140 -12.17 -14.94 0.89
C THR A 140 -12.32 -14.81 -0.62
N ILE A 141 -11.46 -14.01 -1.22
CA ILE A 141 -11.36 -13.80 -2.65
C ILE A 141 -10.16 -14.61 -3.15
N ASP A 142 -10.42 -15.54 -4.03
CA ASP A 142 -9.41 -16.33 -4.71
C ASP A 142 -9.16 -15.71 -6.09
N MET A 143 -7.98 -15.16 -6.30
CA MET A 143 -7.56 -14.56 -7.56
C MET A 143 -6.61 -15.50 -8.33
N THR A 144 -6.67 -16.80 -8.03
CA THR A 144 -5.87 -17.84 -8.68
C THR A 144 -6.75 -18.70 -9.59
N GLY A 145 -6.19 -19.18 -10.70
CA GLY A 145 -6.84 -20.13 -11.61
C GLY A 145 -7.63 -19.50 -12.75
N GLU A 146 -8.14 -20.37 -13.63
CA GLU A 146 -8.79 -20.00 -14.90
C GLU A 146 -10.01 -19.08 -14.73
N ILE A 147 -10.82 -19.30 -13.70
CA ILE A 147 -11.99 -18.46 -13.40
C ILE A 147 -11.58 -17.03 -13.05
N ALA A 148 -10.47 -16.87 -12.33
CA ALA A 148 -9.95 -15.56 -11.99
C ALA A 148 -9.41 -14.81 -13.22
N GLU A 149 -8.80 -15.53 -14.16
CA GLU A 149 -8.34 -14.95 -15.44
C GLU A 149 -9.50 -14.51 -16.32
N GLU A 150 -10.60 -15.30 -16.40
CA GLU A 150 -11.83 -14.94 -17.11
C GLU A 150 -12.50 -13.69 -16.52
N GLU A 151 -12.41 -13.49 -15.20
CA GLU A 151 -12.90 -12.30 -14.49
C GLU A 151 -11.89 -11.13 -14.53
N GLY A 152 -10.76 -11.26 -15.24
CA GLY A 152 -9.73 -10.22 -15.36
C GLY A 152 -8.85 -10.03 -14.12
N MET A 153 -8.77 -11.04 -13.24
CA MET A 153 -7.94 -11.03 -12.04
C MET A 153 -6.55 -11.56 -12.35
N VAL A 154 -5.60 -10.68 -12.54
CA VAL A 154 -4.20 -11.02 -12.93
C VAL A 154 -3.27 -11.29 -11.74
N CYS A 155 -3.72 -11.06 -10.51
CA CYS A 155 -2.82 -10.99 -9.35
C CYS A 155 -2.35 -12.34 -8.80
N GLY A 156 -3.02 -13.45 -9.06
CA GLY A 156 -2.58 -14.82 -8.71
C GLY A 156 -2.46 -15.13 -7.20
N GLY A 157 -3.16 -14.40 -6.33
CA GLY A 157 -3.14 -14.58 -4.88
C GLY A 157 -4.52 -14.81 -4.28
N LYS A 158 -4.56 -15.01 -2.95
CA LYS A 158 -5.80 -15.08 -2.16
C LYS A 158 -5.82 -13.96 -1.13
N MET A 159 -6.97 -13.37 -0.93
CA MET A 159 -7.19 -12.30 0.04
C MET A 159 -8.42 -12.60 0.86
N THR A 160 -8.31 -12.51 2.19
CA THR A 160 -9.45 -12.61 3.10
C THR A 160 -9.75 -11.23 3.67
N VAL A 161 -11.01 -10.83 3.61
CA VAL A 161 -11.49 -9.54 4.10
C VAL A 161 -12.53 -9.74 5.18
N LEU A 162 -12.55 -8.81 6.14
CA LEU A 162 -13.61 -8.62 7.12
C LEU A 162 -14.44 -7.42 6.68
N ILE A 163 -15.75 -7.58 6.59
CA ILE A 163 -16.74 -6.53 6.34
C ILE A 163 -17.49 -6.29 7.64
N GLU A 164 -17.41 -5.09 8.18
CA GLU A 164 -18.05 -4.66 9.42
C GLU A 164 -19.05 -3.56 9.10
N ALA A 165 -20.35 -3.83 9.25
CA ALA A 165 -21.38 -2.81 9.08
C ALA A 165 -21.45 -1.91 10.32
N ILE A 166 -21.34 -0.61 10.11
CA ILE A 166 -21.29 0.42 11.15
C ILE A 166 -22.49 1.35 11.01
#